data_58bc6db76404f4dcbae60612342a6b6f
#
_entry.id   58bc6db76404f4dcbae60612342a6b6f
#
_cell.length_a   1.000
_cell.length_b   1.000
_cell.length_c   1.000
_cell.angle_alpha   90.00
_cell.angle_beta   90.00
_cell.angle_gamma   90.00
#
_symmetry.space_group_name_H-M   'P 1'
#
loop_
_entity.id
_entity.type
_entity.pdbx_description
1 polymer ?
#
loop_
_entity_poly.entity_id
_entity_poly.type
_entity_poly.pdbx_seq_one_letter_code
_entity_poly.pdbx_strand_id
1 'polypeptide(L)'
;MAQEKREFEDWLSCARQAKRVALLAHISPDGDTVGSTLALRLAFLALGKQADVICDGDMPDNLKYLPGSEAMLHPENVNGADYDTAIAVDVSDRSLLGKSEAVFDAAGFRMVIDHHATNPAFGQTNFIRRGESACCLLAYEAILGLGVEMTKDMGTCLLTGMSTDTGHFQYPATSPATLIAAGELLKLGVDISAMTRRLYRTQPMNRVKLTRIAYNKLRFMFDQQVGVIDFDKHDFEETGCTFGQADGLVNKALEVEGVRMAVLASEREDGIKMSLRAVEPDTVNDIAVLFGGGGHAQAAGCTIHAPLQEALDQMLAAMKDKLDKTPRPEKRA
;
A
#
# COMPACT_ATOMS: atom_id res chain seq x y z
N MET A 1 25.24 3.32 4.39
CA MET A 1 25.72 4.58 3.73
C MET A 1 26.63 4.30 2.52
N ALA A 2 27.86 3.74 2.64
CA ALA A 2 28.73 3.52 1.46
C ALA A 2 28.17 2.48 0.48
N GLN A 3 27.62 1.39 0.98
CA GLN A 3 27.01 0.33 0.18
C GLN A 3 25.74 0.83 -0.53
N GLU A 4 24.84 1.48 0.16
CA GLU A 4 23.59 2.07 -0.41
C GLU A 4 23.90 3.06 -1.52
N LYS A 5 24.91 3.92 -1.32
CA LYS A 5 25.34 4.86 -2.37
C LYS A 5 25.83 4.11 -3.61
N ARG A 6 26.57 3.01 -3.43
CA ARG A 6 27.06 2.19 -4.55
C ARG A 6 25.90 1.51 -5.26
N GLU A 7 24.97 0.89 -4.52
CA GLU A 7 23.77 0.25 -5.08
C GLU A 7 22.94 1.25 -5.90
N PHE A 8 22.78 2.47 -5.40
CA PHE A 8 22.11 3.55 -6.11
C PHE A 8 22.81 3.94 -7.42
N GLU A 9 24.15 4.15 -7.39
CA GLU A 9 24.92 4.50 -8.59
C GLU A 9 24.92 3.36 -9.62
N ASP A 10 25.04 2.11 -9.18
CA ASP A 10 24.95 0.92 -10.04
C ASP A 10 23.55 0.84 -10.69
N TRP A 11 22.49 1.07 -9.93
CA TRP A 11 21.11 1.12 -10.43
C TRP A 11 20.93 2.23 -11.48
N LEU A 12 21.40 3.45 -11.21
CA LEU A 12 21.36 4.58 -12.14
C LEU A 12 22.13 4.27 -13.42
N SER A 13 23.29 3.64 -13.31
CA SER A 13 24.11 3.27 -14.48
C SER A 13 23.35 2.31 -15.40
N CYS A 14 22.69 1.28 -14.85
CA CYS A 14 21.88 0.35 -15.61
C CYS A 14 20.64 1.05 -16.21
N ALA A 15 19.94 1.86 -15.43
CA ALA A 15 18.77 2.60 -15.90
C ALA A 15 19.09 3.57 -17.07
N ARG A 16 20.29 4.20 -17.06
CA ARG A 16 20.76 5.03 -18.19
C ARG A 16 20.97 4.24 -19.48
N GLN A 17 21.37 2.98 -19.40
CA GLN A 17 21.64 2.11 -20.56
C GLN A 17 20.36 1.51 -21.15
N ALA A 18 19.31 1.36 -20.36
CA ALA A 18 18.02 0.81 -20.79
C ALA A 18 17.44 1.65 -21.96
N LYS A 19 16.75 0.99 -22.90
CA LYS A 19 16.10 1.62 -24.07
C LYS A 19 14.60 1.39 -24.07
N ARG A 20 14.16 0.16 -23.76
CA ARG A 20 12.75 -0.23 -23.63
C ARG A 20 12.51 -0.90 -22.29
N VAL A 21 11.83 -0.18 -21.39
CA VAL A 21 11.69 -0.51 -19.98
C VAL A 21 10.28 -1.01 -19.67
N ALA A 22 10.18 -2.17 -19.02
CA ALA A 22 8.97 -2.62 -18.34
C ALA A 22 9.04 -2.21 -16.87
N LEU A 23 8.12 -1.37 -16.41
CA LEU A 23 7.95 -0.99 -15.00
C LEU A 23 6.84 -1.84 -14.41
N LEU A 24 7.18 -2.73 -13.49
CA LEU A 24 6.26 -3.75 -12.98
C LEU A 24 5.77 -3.38 -11.58
N ALA A 25 4.46 -3.21 -11.46
CA ALA A 25 3.75 -2.97 -10.20
C ALA A 25 3.34 -4.30 -9.54
N HIS A 26 3.09 -4.30 -8.23
CA HIS A 26 2.54 -5.47 -7.54
C HIS A 26 1.03 -5.69 -7.82
N ILE A 27 0.55 -6.93 -7.63
CA ILE A 27 -0.82 -7.41 -7.99
C ILE A 27 -1.98 -6.68 -7.30
N SER A 28 -1.74 -5.98 -6.21
CA SER A 28 -2.74 -5.19 -5.50
C SER A 28 -2.32 -3.72 -5.48
N PRO A 29 -2.27 -3.06 -6.65
CA PRO A 29 -1.61 -1.78 -6.80
C PRO A 29 -2.22 -0.73 -5.89
N ASP A 30 -1.37 -0.03 -5.16
CA ASP A 30 -1.73 1.08 -4.28
C ASP A 30 -1.14 2.41 -4.77
N GLY A 31 -1.22 3.45 -3.94
CA GLY A 31 -0.74 4.77 -4.34
C GLY A 31 0.77 4.85 -4.50
N ASP A 32 1.54 4.05 -3.76
CA ASP A 32 2.99 4.09 -3.82
C ASP A 32 3.52 3.35 -5.05
N THR A 33 3.07 2.11 -5.29
CA THR A 33 3.51 1.37 -6.48
C THR A 33 3.04 2.03 -7.79
N VAL A 34 1.80 2.57 -7.83
CA VAL A 34 1.28 3.28 -9.01
C VAL A 34 2.00 4.61 -9.20
N GLY A 35 2.18 5.38 -8.11
CA GLY A 35 2.85 6.68 -8.17
C GLY A 35 4.30 6.58 -8.62
N SER A 36 5.05 5.63 -8.07
CA SER A 36 6.46 5.41 -8.41
C SER A 36 6.64 4.87 -9.84
N THR A 37 5.82 3.90 -10.28
CA THR A 37 5.88 3.38 -11.66
C THR A 37 5.54 4.44 -12.70
N LEU A 38 4.47 5.22 -12.49
CA LEU A 38 4.06 6.28 -13.41
C LEU A 38 5.08 7.42 -13.48
N ALA A 39 5.64 7.84 -12.34
CA ALA A 39 6.68 8.87 -12.32
C ALA A 39 7.94 8.42 -13.04
N LEU A 40 8.41 7.19 -12.80
CA LEU A 40 9.55 6.60 -13.51
C LEU A 40 9.27 6.46 -15.01
N ARG A 41 8.06 6.06 -15.41
CA ARG A 41 7.66 6.01 -16.81
C ARG A 41 7.80 7.37 -17.48
N LEU A 42 7.25 8.43 -16.86
CA LEU A 42 7.38 9.79 -17.38
C LEU A 42 8.85 10.23 -17.50
N ALA A 43 9.68 9.85 -16.54
CA ALA A 43 11.12 10.16 -16.58
C ALA A 43 11.84 9.42 -17.71
N PHE A 44 11.58 8.14 -17.92
CA PHE A 44 12.17 7.40 -19.05
C PHE A 44 11.72 7.94 -20.40
N LEU A 45 10.46 8.34 -20.54
CA LEU A 45 9.95 9.00 -21.74
C LEU A 45 10.65 10.35 -21.99
N ALA A 46 10.89 11.14 -20.94
CA ALA A 46 11.63 12.41 -21.05
C ALA A 46 13.09 12.20 -21.50
N LEU A 47 13.69 11.04 -21.22
CA LEU A 47 15.00 10.63 -21.73
C LEU A 47 14.96 10.08 -23.16
N GLY A 48 13.81 10.10 -23.83
CA GLY A 48 13.63 9.56 -25.18
C GLY A 48 13.61 8.04 -25.25
N LYS A 49 13.38 7.35 -24.12
CA LYS A 49 13.25 5.90 -24.00
C LYS A 49 11.80 5.46 -24.17
N GLN A 50 11.60 4.17 -24.45
CA GLN A 50 10.27 3.56 -24.37
C GLN A 50 10.08 2.98 -22.95
N ALA A 51 8.90 3.19 -22.36
CA ALA A 51 8.60 2.71 -21.04
C ALA A 51 7.10 2.41 -20.89
N ASP A 52 6.79 1.21 -20.42
CA ASP A 52 5.44 0.74 -20.17
C ASP A 52 5.27 0.37 -18.69
N VAL A 53 4.12 0.69 -18.10
CA VAL A 53 3.73 0.23 -16.77
C VAL A 53 2.87 -1.03 -16.93
N ILE A 54 3.24 -2.10 -16.24
CA ILE A 54 2.59 -3.41 -16.34
C ILE A 54 2.20 -3.88 -14.94
N CYS A 55 0.95 -4.34 -14.79
CA CYS A 55 0.40 -4.84 -13.54
C CYS A 55 -0.58 -5.98 -13.80
N ASP A 56 -0.54 -7.04 -12.98
CA ASP A 56 -1.55 -8.13 -12.98
C ASP A 56 -2.77 -7.76 -12.10
N GLY A 57 -2.94 -6.50 -11.76
CA GLY A 57 -4.07 -5.95 -11.02
C GLY A 57 -4.70 -4.78 -11.77
N ASP A 58 -5.93 -4.45 -11.39
CA ASP A 58 -6.64 -3.31 -11.96
C ASP A 58 -6.17 -1.98 -11.35
N MET A 59 -6.20 -0.91 -12.16
CA MET A 59 -5.95 0.45 -11.68
C MET A 59 -7.05 0.87 -10.68
N PRO A 60 -6.71 1.18 -9.42
CA PRO A 60 -7.68 1.66 -8.44
C PRO A 60 -8.39 2.93 -8.91
N ASP A 61 -9.71 3.00 -8.72
CA ASP A 61 -10.54 4.12 -9.20
C ASP A 61 -10.08 5.47 -8.65
N ASN A 62 -9.65 5.51 -7.40
CA ASN A 62 -9.15 6.72 -6.74
C ASN A 62 -7.79 7.18 -7.24
N LEU A 63 -7.06 6.34 -8.01
CA LEU A 63 -5.76 6.64 -8.60
C LEU A 63 -5.84 6.94 -10.11
N LYS A 64 -6.97 6.71 -10.76
CA LYS A 64 -7.18 6.99 -12.20
C LYS A 64 -6.95 8.45 -12.62
N TYR A 65 -6.85 9.37 -11.66
CA TYR A 65 -6.53 10.78 -11.95
C TYR A 65 -5.05 11.03 -12.18
N LEU A 66 -4.20 10.08 -11.86
CA LEU A 66 -2.75 10.25 -12.00
C LEU A 66 -2.35 10.32 -13.47
N PRO A 67 -1.47 11.25 -13.83
CA PRO A 67 -0.96 11.36 -15.20
C PRO A 67 -0.37 10.04 -15.71
N GLY A 68 -0.90 9.54 -16.82
CA GLY A 68 -0.46 8.30 -17.45
C GLY A 68 -1.10 7.02 -16.88
N SER A 69 -2.05 7.13 -15.96
CA SER A 69 -2.75 5.96 -15.37
C SER A 69 -3.48 5.12 -16.42
N GLU A 70 -3.95 5.74 -17.50
CA GLU A 70 -4.61 5.09 -18.65
C GLU A 70 -3.65 4.19 -19.47
N ALA A 71 -2.34 4.34 -19.31
CA ALA A 71 -1.32 3.59 -20.03
C ALA A 71 -0.83 2.34 -19.29
N MET A 72 -1.45 1.96 -18.17
CA MET A 72 -1.15 0.72 -17.49
C MET A 72 -1.64 -0.48 -18.30
N LEU A 73 -0.76 -1.45 -18.53
CA LEU A 73 -1.02 -2.64 -19.32
C LEU A 73 -1.15 -3.87 -18.42
N HIS A 74 -1.97 -4.84 -18.84
CA HIS A 74 -1.97 -6.16 -18.22
C HIS A 74 -0.88 -7.06 -18.85
N PRO A 75 -0.27 -7.96 -18.07
CA PRO A 75 0.85 -8.80 -18.53
C PRO A 75 0.52 -9.68 -19.74
N GLU A 76 -0.73 -10.09 -19.93
CA GLU A 76 -1.18 -10.86 -21.10
C GLU A 76 -1.18 -10.05 -22.41
N ASN A 77 -1.09 -8.75 -22.34
CA ASN A 77 -1.08 -7.85 -23.51
C ASN A 77 0.33 -7.47 -23.96
N VAL A 78 1.36 -8.02 -23.33
CA VAL A 78 2.75 -7.67 -23.64
C VAL A 78 3.61 -8.93 -23.78
N ASN A 79 4.71 -8.80 -24.54
CA ASN A 79 5.74 -9.84 -24.60
C ASN A 79 6.99 -9.36 -23.85
N GLY A 80 7.35 -10.04 -22.76
CA GLY A 80 8.48 -9.66 -21.91
C GLY A 80 9.82 -9.59 -22.66
N ALA A 81 10.01 -10.42 -23.70
CA ALA A 81 11.22 -10.41 -24.52
C ALA A 81 11.41 -9.14 -25.36
N ASP A 82 10.37 -8.31 -25.49
CA ASP A 82 10.47 -7.02 -26.19
C ASP A 82 11.16 -5.95 -25.35
N TYR A 83 11.34 -6.18 -24.04
CA TYR A 83 11.97 -5.24 -23.11
C TYR A 83 13.43 -5.61 -22.87
N ASP A 84 14.32 -4.65 -23.06
CA ASP A 84 15.72 -4.87 -22.68
C ASP A 84 15.93 -4.81 -21.17
N THR A 85 15.03 -4.14 -20.45
CA THR A 85 15.09 -3.97 -19.00
C THR A 85 13.71 -4.07 -18.37
N ALA A 86 13.57 -4.86 -17.32
CA ALA A 86 12.41 -4.87 -16.44
C ALA A 86 12.79 -4.35 -15.03
N ILE A 87 11.97 -3.49 -14.46
CA ILE A 87 12.16 -2.91 -13.13
C ILE A 87 10.93 -3.26 -12.28
N ALA A 88 11.11 -4.09 -11.26
CA ALA A 88 10.10 -4.29 -10.23
C ALA A 88 10.13 -3.06 -9.28
N VAL A 89 8.99 -2.40 -9.13
CA VAL A 89 8.86 -1.14 -8.42
C VAL A 89 7.89 -1.32 -7.27
N ASP A 90 8.36 -1.14 -6.04
CA ASP A 90 7.57 -1.31 -4.82
C ASP A 90 7.04 -2.75 -4.67
N VAL A 91 7.91 -3.72 -4.90
CA VAL A 91 7.58 -5.15 -4.86
C VAL A 91 8.46 -5.83 -3.84
N SER A 92 7.91 -6.17 -2.68
CA SER A 92 8.65 -6.78 -1.57
C SER A 92 9.05 -8.24 -1.78
N ASP A 93 8.35 -8.96 -2.67
CA ASP A 93 8.63 -10.35 -3.04
C ASP A 93 8.18 -10.63 -4.47
N ARG A 94 8.88 -11.51 -5.17
CA ARG A 94 8.57 -11.85 -6.56
C ARG A 94 7.16 -12.36 -6.79
N SER A 95 6.59 -13.08 -5.82
CA SER A 95 5.22 -13.61 -5.92
C SER A 95 4.16 -12.50 -6.06
N LEU A 96 4.48 -11.29 -5.58
CA LEU A 96 3.60 -10.12 -5.72
C LEU A 96 3.58 -9.54 -7.14
N LEU A 97 4.45 -9.98 -8.03
CA LEU A 97 4.36 -9.64 -9.46
C LEU A 97 3.17 -10.35 -10.14
N GLY A 98 2.65 -11.46 -9.56
CA GLY A 98 1.63 -12.28 -10.21
C GLY A 98 2.06 -12.72 -11.60
N LYS A 99 1.19 -12.61 -12.60
CA LYS A 99 1.53 -12.97 -14.01
C LYS A 99 2.62 -12.05 -14.62
N SER A 100 2.83 -10.85 -14.07
CA SER A 100 3.92 -9.96 -14.52
C SER A 100 5.31 -10.54 -14.22
N GLU A 101 5.43 -11.58 -13.38
CA GLU A 101 6.67 -12.30 -13.15
C GLU A 101 7.25 -12.90 -14.46
N ALA A 102 6.39 -13.39 -15.35
CA ALA A 102 6.82 -13.89 -16.65
C ALA A 102 7.42 -12.79 -17.53
N VAL A 103 6.91 -11.55 -17.45
CA VAL A 103 7.49 -10.38 -18.14
C VAL A 103 8.84 -10.02 -17.53
N PHE A 104 8.96 -10.05 -16.20
CA PHE A 104 10.20 -9.79 -15.49
C PHE A 104 11.31 -10.76 -15.89
N ASP A 105 10.99 -12.07 -15.97
CA ASP A 105 11.96 -13.11 -16.30
C ASP A 105 12.37 -13.11 -17.77
N ALA A 106 11.47 -12.74 -18.68
CA ALA A 106 11.77 -12.71 -20.12
C ALA A 106 12.57 -11.47 -20.54
N ALA A 107 12.61 -10.42 -19.73
CA ALA A 107 13.36 -9.21 -20.04
C ALA A 107 14.88 -9.45 -20.01
N GLY A 108 15.61 -8.68 -20.82
CA GLY A 108 17.06 -8.82 -20.95
C GLY A 108 17.83 -8.54 -19.66
N PHE A 109 17.40 -7.57 -18.87
CA PHE A 109 18.01 -7.22 -17.60
C PHE A 109 16.93 -6.92 -16.53
N ARG A 110 17.14 -7.33 -15.29
CA ARG A 110 16.17 -7.25 -14.20
C ARG A 110 16.66 -6.38 -13.07
N MET A 111 15.87 -5.39 -12.71
CA MET A 111 16.16 -4.41 -11.68
C MET A 111 15.04 -4.36 -10.64
N VAL A 112 15.37 -3.90 -9.43
CA VAL A 112 14.41 -3.64 -8.35
C VAL A 112 14.64 -2.25 -7.79
N ILE A 113 13.55 -1.56 -7.47
CA ILE A 113 13.53 -0.36 -6.63
C ILE A 113 12.44 -0.55 -5.58
N ASP A 114 12.81 -0.54 -4.28
CA ASP A 114 11.89 -0.90 -3.21
C ASP A 114 12.32 -0.36 -1.84
N HIS A 115 11.37 -0.21 -0.92
CA HIS A 115 11.62 0.26 0.45
C HIS A 115 11.30 -0.80 1.54
N HIS A 116 10.72 -1.93 1.16
CA HIS A 116 10.30 -2.95 2.10
C HIS A 116 11.49 -3.64 2.81
N ALA A 117 11.37 -3.80 4.14
CA ALA A 117 12.39 -4.43 4.96
C ALA A 117 12.65 -5.91 4.60
N THR A 118 11.63 -6.59 4.09
CA THR A 118 11.65 -8.02 3.77
C THR A 118 12.16 -8.34 2.37
N ASN A 119 12.41 -7.33 1.52
CA ASN A 119 12.85 -7.57 0.14
C ASN A 119 14.17 -8.35 0.08
N PRO A 120 14.21 -9.51 -0.62
CA PRO A 120 15.41 -10.35 -0.72
C PRO A 120 16.44 -9.87 -1.75
N ALA A 121 16.23 -8.72 -2.40
CA ALA A 121 17.08 -8.18 -3.47
C ALA A 121 17.14 -9.13 -4.70
N PHE A 122 15.98 -9.42 -5.28
CA PHE A 122 15.82 -10.44 -6.34
C PHE A 122 16.18 -9.97 -7.77
N GLY A 123 16.53 -8.71 -7.96
CA GLY A 123 17.03 -8.17 -9.22
C GLY A 123 18.52 -8.44 -9.45
N GLN A 124 18.99 -8.29 -10.68
CA GLN A 124 20.43 -8.26 -11.00
C GLN A 124 21.08 -6.97 -10.48
N THR A 125 20.31 -5.90 -10.41
CA THR A 125 20.67 -4.65 -9.74
C THR A 125 19.49 -4.20 -8.90
N ASN A 126 19.79 -3.77 -7.65
CA ASN A 126 18.77 -3.45 -6.68
C ASN A 126 19.08 -2.09 -6.05
N PHE A 127 18.06 -1.22 -5.97
CA PHE A 127 18.06 -0.02 -5.18
C PHE A 127 17.00 -0.17 -4.10
N ILE A 128 17.43 -0.67 -2.93
CA ILE A 128 16.54 -0.99 -1.80
C ILE A 128 17.00 -0.20 -0.59
N ARG A 129 16.11 0.66 -0.07
CA ARG A 129 16.33 1.37 1.19
C ARG A 129 15.30 0.92 2.21
N ARG A 130 15.67 -0.11 2.98
CA ARG A 130 14.77 -0.76 3.94
C ARG A 130 14.29 0.20 5.03
N GLY A 131 12.97 0.26 5.20
CA GLY A 131 12.34 1.10 6.22
C GLY A 131 12.22 2.58 5.85
N GLU A 132 12.48 2.93 4.57
CA GLU A 132 12.13 4.26 4.07
C GLU A 132 10.61 4.41 4.00
N SER A 133 10.14 5.64 4.01
CA SER A 133 8.74 6.00 4.13
C SER A 133 7.86 5.58 2.95
N ALA A 134 8.43 5.50 1.75
CA ALA A 134 7.73 5.17 0.52
C ALA A 134 8.72 4.87 -0.62
N CYS A 135 8.36 3.99 -1.55
CA CYS A 135 9.12 3.76 -2.79
C CYS A 135 9.13 5.00 -3.69
N CYS A 136 8.09 5.83 -3.63
CA CYS A 136 8.03 7.12 -4.32
C CYS A 136 9.17 8.07 -3.92
N LEU A 137 9.71 8.00 -2.69
CA LEU A 137 10.88 8.78 -2.33
C LEU A 137 12.14 8.28 -3.05
N LEU A 138 12.30 6.97 -3.18
CA LEU A 138 13.41 6.38 -3.94
C LEU A 138 13.28 6.70 -5.43
N ALA A 139 12.07 6.64 -5.97
CA ALA A 139 11.79 7.02 -7.36
C ALA A 139 12.09 8.51 -7.61
N TYR A 140 11.76 9.39 -6.66
CA TYR A 140 12.13 10.82 -6.71
C TYR A 140 13.64 10.99 -6.81
N GLU A 141 14.41 10.35 -5.95
CA GLU A 141 15.87 10.40 -5.98
C GLU A 141 16.44 9.81 -7.28
N ALA A 142 15.88 8.69 -7.76
CA ALA A 142 16.28 8.05 -9.00
C ALA A 142 16.07 8.98 -10.22
N ILE A 143 14.94 9.68 -10.30
CA ILE A 143 14.64 10.63 -11.36
C ILE A 143 15.65 11.79 -11.36
N LEU A 144 15.94 12.36 -10.18
CA LEU A 144 16.98 13.39 -10.05
C LEU A 144 18.36 12.86 -10.42
N GLY A 145 18.72 11.66 -9.96
CA GLY A 145 19.98 10.99 -10.29
C GLY A 145 20.15 10.68 -11.78
N LEU A 146 19.06 10.44 -12.50
CA LEU A 146 19.05 10.29 -13.95
C LEU A 146 19.28 11.62 -14.69
N GLY A 147 19.20 12.76 -14.01
CA GLY A 147 19.34 14.10 -14.60
C GLY A 147 18.08 14.57 -15.31
N VAL A 148 16.92 14.00 -14.99
CA VAL A 148 15.64 14.42 -15.57
C VAL A 148 15.08 15.61 -14.80
N GLU A 149 14.61 16.61 -15.51
CA GLU A 149 13.91 17.75 -14.92
C GLU A 149 12.54 17.28 -14.40
N MET A 150 12.31 17.48 -13.10
CA MET A 150 11.08 17.04 -12.43
C MET A 150 9.90 17.90 -12.92
N THR A 151 8.87 17.24 -13.45
CA THR A 151 7.65 17.92 -13.91
C THR A 151 6.54 17.87 -12.86
N LYS A 152 5.51 18.72 -13.03
CA LYS A 152 4.31 18.69 -12.20
C LYS A 152 3.63 17.32 -12.23
N ASP A 153 3.59 16.66 -13.38
CA ASP A 153 2.94 15.34 -13.54
C ASP A 153 3.69 14.25 -12.78
N MET A 154 5.02 14.20 -12.91
CA MET A 154 5.86 13.32 -12.08
C MET A 154 5.65 13.61 -10.59
N GLY A 155 5.64 14.90 -10.22
CA GLY A 155 5.42 15.34 -8.85
C GLY A 155 4.06 14.94 -8.30
N THR A 156 3.02 14.97 -9.13
CA THR A 156 1.66 14.51 -8.72
C THR A 156 1.65 13.02 -8.42
N CYS A 157 2.29 12.20 -9.25
CA CYS A 157 2.43 10.76 -9.02
C CYS A 157 3.22 10.48 -7.73
N LEU A 158 4.41 11.08 -7.58
CA LEU A 158 5.29 10.87 -6.43
C LEU A 158 4.67 11.32 -5.11
N LEU A 159 4.06 12.52 -5.10
CA LEU A 159 3.41 13.03 -3.88
C LEU A 159 2.21 12.16 -3.46
N THR A 160 1.51 11.57 -4.43
CA THR A 160 0.41 10.64 -4.15
C THR A 160 0.93 9.41 -3.41
N GLY A 161 1.99 8.75 -3.90
CA GLY A 161 2.54 7.58 -3.24
C GLY A 161 3.15 7.92 -1.87
N MET A 162 3.96 8.96 -1.77
CA MET A 162 4.47 9.42 -0.47
C MET A 162 3.35 9.68 0.54
N SER A 163 2.21 10.24 0.08
CA SER A 163 1.06 10.52 0.93
C SER A 163 0.34 9.25 1.35
N THR A 164 0.11 8.30 0.45
CA THR A 164 -0.63 7.07 0.77
C THR A 164 0.14 6.19 1.74
N ASP A 165 1.42 6.00 1.52
CA ASP A 165 2.25 5.09 2.31
C ASP A 165 2.60 5.63 3.71
N THR A 166 2.59 6.96 3.85
CA THR A 166 2.77 7.65 5.14
C THR A 166 1.46 7.97 5.86
N GLY A 167 0.32 7.49 5.36
CA GLY A 167 -1.00 7.85 5.90
C GLY A 167 -1.24 9.36 5.91
N HIS A 168 -0.89 10.02 4.83
CA HIS A 168 -0.89 11.48 4.69
C HIS A 168 0.04 12.16 5.68
N PHE A 169 1.29 11.65 5.76
CA PHE A 169 2.37 12.15 6.61
C PHE A 169 2.12 12.02 8.12
N GLN A 170 1.23 11.09 8.54
CA GLN A 170 0.87 10.88 9.94
C GLN A 170 1.59 9.68 10.58
N TYR A 171 2.09 8.74 9.77
CA TYR A 171 2.71 7.53 10.31
C TYR A 171 4.15 7.76 10.78
N PRO A 172 4.64 6.97 11.74
CA PRO A 172 6.00 7.09 12.28
C PRO A 172 7.11 6.94 11.23
N ALA A 173 6.84 6.25 10.13
CA ALA A 173 7.76 6.11 9.00
C ALA A 173 7.99 7.41 8.21
N THR A 174 7.18 8.47 8.44
CA THR A 174 7.36 9.77 7.77
C THR A 174 8.71 10.37 8.12
N SER A 175 9.63 10.37 7.16
CA SER A 175 10.98 10.88 7.36
C SER A 175 11.11 12.39 7.03
N PRO A 176 12.12 13.09 7.55
CA PRO A 176 12.43 14.44 7.12
C PRO A 176 12.69 14.53 5.60
N ALA A 177 13.31 13.52 5.01
CA ALA A 177 13.57 13.45 3.57
C ALA A 177 12.28 13.46 2.76
N THR A 178 11.26 12.70 3.21
CA THR A 178 9.92 12.67 2.58
C THR A 178 9.25 14.04 2.58
N LEU A 179 9.29 14.74 3.73
CA LEU A 179 8.69 16.08 3.83
C LEU A 179 9.43 17.12 3.00
N ILE A 180 10.77 17.01 2.91
CA ILE A 180 11.57 17.88 2.04
C ILE A 180 11.22 17.62 0.56
N ALA A 181 11.20 16.34 0.13
CA ALA A 181 10.82 15.97 -1.22
C ALA A 181 9.40 16.46 -1.55
N ALA A 182 8.43 16.22 -0.65
CA ALA A 182 7.06 16.73 -0.81
C ALA A 182 7.04 18.26 -0.99
N GLY A 183 7.82 19.01 -0.20
CA GLY A 183 7.97 20.46 -0.31
C GLY A 183 8.52 20.89 -1.68
N GLU A 184 9.53 20.19 -2.21
CA GLU A 184 10.06 20.45 -3.55
C GLU A 184 9.04 20.17 -4.65
N LEU A 185 8.25 19.09 -4.52
CA LEU A 185 7.18 18.76 -5.48
C LEU A 185 6.07 19.82 -5.48
N LEU A 186 5.74 20.41 -4.32
CA LEU A 186 4.77 21.51 -4.24
C LEU A 186 5.23 22.76 -4.98
N LYS A 187 6.53 23.04 -5.03
CA LYS A 187 7.07 24.17 -5.82
C LYS A 187 6.81 24.04 -7.33
N LEU A 188 6.61 22.82 -7.81
CA LEU A 188 6.23 22.54 -9.20
C LEU A 188 4.74 22.80 -9.50
N GLY A 189 3.98 23.22 -8.48
CA GLY A 189 2.55 23.49 -8.60
C GLY A 189 1.68 22.24 -8.49
N VAL A 190 2.16 21.18 -7.83
CA VAL A 190 1.32 20.01 -7.46
C VAL A 190 0.23 20.48 -6.50
N ASP A 191 -1.02 20.15 -6.82
CA ASP A 191 -2.17 20.53 -5.99
C ASP A 191 -2.44 19.46 -4.92
N ILE A 192 -1.76 19.61 -3.77
CA ILE A 192 -1.96 18.75 -2.60
C ILE A 192 -3.40 18.79 -2.08
N SER A 193 -4.11 19.91 -2.23
CA SER A 193 -5.49 20.06 -1.77
C SER A 193 -6.43 19.21 -2.61
N ALA A 194 -6.31 19.27 -3.95
CA ALA A 194 -7.09 18.42 -4.84
C ALA A 194 -6.76 16.93 -4.65
N MET A 195 -5.48 16.58 -4.49
CA MET A 195 -5.02 15.22 -4.20
C MET A 195 -5.63 14.70 -2.88
N THR A 196 -5.48 15.45 -1.79
CA THR A 196 -6.04 15.09 -0.46
C THR A 196 -7.54 14.90 -0.51
N ARG A 197 -8.25 15.79 -1.22
CA ARG A 197 -9.69 15.67 -1.40
C ARG A 197 -10.08 14.36 -2.08
N ARG A 198 -9.37 13.97 -3.14
CA ARG A 198 -9.65 12.74 -3.88
C ARG A 198 -9.35 11.49 -3.05
N LEU A 199 -8.19 11.44 -2.41
CA LEU A 199 -7.73 10.25 -1.71
C LEU A 199 -8.46 10.03 -0.36
N TYR A 200 -8.73 11.12 0.38
CA TYR A 200 -9.15 11.00 1.78
C TYR A 200 -10.47 11.68 2.14
N ARG A 201 -10.97 12.59 1.28
CA ARG A 201 -12.12 13.42 1.61
C ARG A 201 -13.34 13.22 0.72
N THR A 202 -13.20 12.43 -0.36
CA THR A 202 -14.32 12.13 -1.26
C THR A 202 -14.64 10.65 -1.18
N GLN A 203 -15.88 10.33 -0.88
CA GLN A 203 -16.37 8.96 -0.80
C GLN A 203 -17.66 8.83 -1.62
N PRO A 204 -17.91 7.70 -2.29
CA PRO A 204 -19.19 7.44 -2.94
C PRO A 204 -20.31 7.27 -1.88
N MET A 205 -21.55 7.62 -2.25
CA MET A 205 -22.67 7.63 -1.32
C MET A 205 -22.96 6.25 -0.70
N ASN A 206 -22.75 5.16 -1.44
CA ASN A 206 -22.88 3.80 -0.93
C ASN A 206 -21.92 3.54 0.25
N ARG A 207 -20.65 3.98 0.14
CA ARG A 207 -19.67 3.87 1.22
C ARG A 207 -20.04 4.74 2.44
N VAL A 208 -20.64 5.92 2.23
CA VAL A 208 -21.16 6.75 3.34
C VAL A 208 -22.28 6.00 4.09
N LYS A 209 -23.17 5.30 3.36
CA LYS A 209 -24.21 4.46 3.98
C LYS A 209 -23.59 3.32 4.78
N LEU A 210 -22.60 2.60 4.23
CA LEU A 210 -21.90 1.52 4.94
C LEU A 210 -21.15 2.04 6.18
N THR A 211 -20.54 3.22 6.09
CA THR A 211 -19.89 3.88 7.25
C THR A 211 -20.90 4.19 8.36
N ARG A 212 -22.11 4.63 8.00
CA ARG A 212 -23.19 4.83 8.99
C ARG A 212 -23.55 3.51 9.68
N ILE A 213 -23.67 2.42 8.93
CA ILE A 213 -23.92 1.09 9.50
C ILE A 213 -22.77 0.68 10.43
N ALA A 214 -21.51 0.91 10.02
CA ALA A 214 -20.34 0.64 10.84
C ALA A 214 -20.42 1.34 12.20
N TYR A 215 -20.74 2.63 12.24
CA TYR A 215 -20.90 3.36 13.50
C TYR A 215 -22.07 2.86 14.34
N ASN A 216 -23.19 2.46 13.72
CA ASN A 216 -24.33 1.91 14.43
C ASN A 216 -24.04 0.52 15.05
N LYS A 217 -23.21 -0.28 14.40
CA LYS A 217 -22.78 -1.62 14.84
C LYS A 217 -21.50 -1.60 15.69
N LEU A 218 -20.81 -0.43 15.76
CA LEU A 218 -19.61 -0.28 16.58
C LEU A 218 -19.90 -0.51 18.05
N ARG A 219 -19.22 -1.48 18.64
CA ARG A 219 -19.30 -1.81 20.05
C ARG A 219 -17.91 -2.00 20.64
N PHE A 220 -17.81 -1.89 21.95
CA PHE A 220 -16.54 -1.96 22.67
C PHE A 220 -16.57 -3.09 23.69
N MET A 221 -15.48 -3.84 23.77
CA MET A 221 -15.29 -4.99 24.64
C MET A 221 -14.09 -4.76 25.56
N PHE A 222 -14.04 -5.50 26.67
CA PHE A 222 -12.90 -5.57 27.58
C PHE A 222 -12.49 -4.17 28.10
N ASP A 223 -13.41 -3.51 28.83
CA ASP A 223 -13.21 -2.14 29.33
C ASP A 223 -12.83 -1.14 28.22
N GLN A 224 -13.49 -1.23 27.09
CA GLN A 224 -13.31 -0.40 25.91
C GLN A 224 -11.94 -0.51 25.23
N GLN A 225 -11.20 -1.59 25.51
CA GLN A 225 -9.87 -1.80 24.90
C GLN A 225 -9.93 -2.39 23.49
N VAL A 226 -11.05 -3.03 23.12
CA VAL A 226 -11.25 -3.62 21.79
C VAL A 226 -12.50 -3.05 21.15
N GLY A 227 -12.34 -2.44 19.96
CA GLY A 227 -13.44 -2.03 19.12
C GLY A 227 -13.85 -3.11 18.13
N VAL A 228 -15.15 -3.33 17.97
CA VAL A 228 -15.71 -4.39 17.13
C VAL A 228 -16.74 -3.80 16.17
N ILE A 229 -16.59 -4.10 14.90
CA ILE A 229 -17.57 -3.82 13.84
C ILE A 229 -17.82 -5.14 13.11
N ASP A 230 -19.06 -5.42 12.74
CA ASP A 230 -19.39 -6.57 11.91
C ASP A 230 -20.37 -6.19 10.80
N PHE A 231 -20.16 -6.78 9.65
CA PHE A 231 -21.05 -6.70 8.51
C PHE A 231 -21.52 -8.08 8.11
N ASP A 232 -22.82 -8.25 7.99
CA ASP A 232 -23.44 -9.40 7.33
C ASP A 232 -23.66 -9.12 5.83
N LYS A 233 -24.13 -10.11 5.08
CA LYS A 233 -24.41 -9.97 3.64
C LYS A 233 -25.46 -8.90 3.35
N HIS A 234 -26.44 -8.75 4.23
CA HIS A 234 -27.52 -7.78 4.06
C HIS A 234 -27.01 -6.32 4.08
N ASP A 235 -26.00 -6.01 4.92
CA ASP A 235 -25.40 -4.68 4.97
C ASP A 235 -24.79 -4.26 3.62
N PHE A 236 -24.16 -5.21 2.94
CA PHE A 236 -23.58 -4.99 1.60
C PHE A 236 -24.67 -4.86 0.53
N GLU A 237 -25.73 -5.69 0.60
CA GLU A 237 -26.89 -5.62 -0.31
C GLU A 237 -27.64 -4.29 -0.13
N GLU A 238 -27.95 -3.87 1.10
CA GLU A 238 -28.64 -2.61 1.41
C GLU A 238 -27.88 -1.39 0.88
N THR A 239 -26.56 -1.41 1.02
CA THR A 239 -25.72 -0.26 0.64
C THR A 239 -25.30 -0.28 -0.82
N GLY A 240 -25.30 -1.45 -1.46
CA GLY A 240 -24.71 -1.67 -2.79
C GLY A 240 -23.19 -1.55 -2.77
N CYS A 241 -22.56 -1.80 -1.63
CA CYS A 241 -21.11 -1.79 -1.48
C CYS A 241 -20.50 -3.14 -1.84
N THR A 242 -19.31 -3.12 -2.43
CA THR A 242 -18.45 -4.29 -2.52
C THR A 242 -17.71 -4.52 -1.20
N PHE A 243 -17.19 -5.73 -0.99
CA PHE A 243 -16.39 -6.05 0.22
C PHE A 243 -15.15 -5.16 0.37
N GLY A 244 -14.47 -4.81 -0.74
CA GLY A 244 -13.33 -3.89 -0.72
C GLY A 244 -13.68 -2.48 -0.23
N GLN A 245 -14.94 -2.06 -0.37
CA GLN A 245 -15.37 -0.76 0.15
C GLN A 245 -15.53 -0.73 1.69
N ALA A 246 -15.49 -1.87 2.37
CA ALA A 246 -15.41 -1.94 3.83
C ALA A 246 -13.98 -1.73 4.36
N ASP A 247 -12.97 -1.85 3.51
CA ASP A 247 -11.57 -1.72 3.92
C ASP A 247 -11.32 -0.34 4.56
N GLY A 248 -10.57 -0.36 5.66
CA GLY A 248 -10.26 0.83 6.44
C GLY A 248 -11.35 1.26 7.43
N LEU A 249 -12.60 0.73 7.37
CA LEU A 249 -13.63 1.07 8.36
C LEU A 249 -13.28 0.56 9.77
N VAL A 250 -12.47 -0.48 9.89
CA VAL A 250 -11.92 -0.95 11.18
C VAL A 250 -11.19 0.17 11.93
N ASN A 251 -10.55 1.11 11.23
CA ASN A 251 -9.82 2.22 11.85
C ASN A 251 -10.77 3.16 12.62
N LYS A 252 -12.06 3.19 12.28
CA LYS A 252 -13.06 4.01 13.01
C LYS A 252 -13.19 3.60 14.48
N ALA A 253 -12.93 2.35 14.78
CA ALA A 253 -12.89 1.87 16.15
C ALA A 253 -11.62 2.34 16.91
N LEU A 254 -10.47 2.44 16.22
CA LEU A 254 -9.22 2.92 16.82
C LEU A 254 -9.19 4.44 17.06
N GLU A 255 -10.09 5.21 16.41
CA GLU A 255 -10.21 6.65 16.64
C GLU A 255 -10.79 6.97 18.04
N VAL A 256 -11.24 5.96 18.78
CA VAL A 256 -11.84 6.12 20.12
C VAL A 256 -10.77 6.00 21.21
N GLU A 257 -10.71 6.99 22.11
CA GLU A 257 -9.73 7.02 23.19
C GLU A 257 -9.77 5.74 24.05
N GLY A 258 -8.62 5.15 24.28
CA GLY A 258 -8.48 3.94 25.11
C GLY A 258 -8.63 2.62 24.36
N VAL A 259 -9.04 2.62 23.10
CA VAL A 259 -9.06 1.44 22.24
C VAL A 259 -7.62 1.10 21.84
N ARG A 260 -7.24 -0.14 22.04
CA ARG A 260 -5.91 -0.69 21.75
C ARG A 260 -5.90 -1.54 20.49
N MET A 261 -6.96 -2.29 20.27
CA MET A 261 -7.13 -3.16 19.11
C MET A 261 -8.54 -3.03 18.53
N ALA A 262 -8.69 -3.29 17.26
CA ALA A 262 -9.98 -3.31 16.61
C ALA A 262 -10.09 -4.49 15.64
N VAL A 263 -11.30 -5.04 15.52
CA VAL A 263 -11.67 -6.05 14.54
C VAL A 263 -12.89 -5.58 13.75
N LEU A 264 -12.81 -5.77 12.42
CA LEU A 264 -13.95 -5.71 11.53
C LEU A 264 -14.14 -7.09 10.92
N ALA A 265 -15.31 -7.70 11.19
CA ALA A 265 -15.73 -8.95 10.60
C ALA A 265 -16.64 -8.69 9.40
N SER A 266 -16.39 -9.33 8.26
CA SER A 266 -17.24 -9.23 7.07
C SER A 266 -17.64 -10.62 6.59
N GLU A 267 -18.94 -10.88 6.54
CA GLU A 267 -19.46 -12.14 6.03
C GLU A 267 -19.31 -12.22 4.51
N ARG A 268 -18.55 -13.22 4.03
CA ARG A 268 -18.31 -13.51 2.62
C ARG A 268 -18.80 -14.91 2.27
N GLU A 269 -18.74 -15.25 0.98
CA GLU A 269 -19.14 -16.58 0.51
C GLU A 269 -18.23 -17.70 1.05
N ASP A 270 -16.95 -17.40 1.20
CA ASP A 270 -15.87 -18.31 1.62
C ASP A 270 -15.58 -18.28 3.13
N GLY A 271 -16.37 -17.55 3.93
CA GLY A 271 -16.21 -17.45 5.38
C GLY A 271 -16.25 -16.01 5.90
N ILE A 272 -15.85 -15.82 7.14
CA ILE A 272 -15.82 -14.50 7.77
C ILE A 272 -14.41 -13.91 7.65
N LYS A 273 -14.29 -12.85 6.84
CA LYS A 273 -13.04 -12.09 6.74
C LYS A 273 -12.88 -11.20 7.97
N MET A 274 -11.79 -11.40 8.70
CA MET A 274 -11.39 -10.57 9.84
C MET A 274 -10.32 -9.58 9.39
N SER A 275 -10.59 -8.28 9.56
CA SER A 275 -9.60 -7.20 9.41
C SER A 275 -9.24 -6.69 10.79
N LEU A 276 -7.95 -6.79 11.14
CA LEU A 276 -7.44 -6.49 12.48
C LEU A 276 -6.55 -5.25 12.43
N ARG A 277 -6.66 -4.41 13.45
CA ARG A 277 -5.79 -3.25 13.65
C ARG A 277 -5.38 -3.11 15.11
N ALA A 278 -4.21 -2.54 15.36
CA ALA A 278 -3.74 -2.21 16.70
C ALA A 278 -3.05 -0.85 16.72
N VAL A 279 -3.02 -0.26 17.91
CA VAL A 279 -2.20 0.93 18.23
C VAL A 279 -0.94 0.46 18.96
N GLU A 280 0.21 0.99 18.59
CA GLU A 280 1.46 0.68 19.32
C GLU A 280 1.35 0.92 20.84
N PRO A 281 1.93 0.04 21.64
CA PRO A 281 2.85 -1.07 21.31
C PRO A 281 2.16 -2.40 21.00
N ASP A 282 0.82 -2.45 20.92
CA ASP A 282 0.09 -3.67 20.63
C ASP A 282 0.25 -4.12 19.17
N THR A 283 0.14 -5.44 18.94
CA THR A 283 0.24 -6.05 17.62
C THR A 283 -0.94 -7.00 17.39
N VAL A 284 -1.28 -7.25 16.12
CA VAL A 284 -2.39 -8.15 15.73
C VAL A 284 -1.99 -9.20 14.70
N ASN A 285 -0.77 -9.18 14.18
CA ASN A 285 -0.30 -10.15 13.20
C ASN A 285 -0.17 -11.55 13.79
N ASP A 286 0.30 -11.68 15.01
CA ASP A 286 0.37 -12.94 15.75
C ASP A 286 -1.02 -13.53 16.00
N ILE A 287 -2.03 -12.70 16.27
CA ILE A 287 -3.43 -13.15 16.36
C ILE A 287 -3.91 -13.68 15.00
N ALA A 288 -3.66 -12.94 13.90
CA ALA A 288 -4.06 -13.38 12.57
C ALA A 288 -3.46 -14.74 12.19
N VAL A 289 -2.19 -14.97 12.55
CA VAL A 289 -1.47 -16.24 12.29
C VAL A 289 -2.14 -17.43 12.98
N LEU A 290 -2.74 -17.27 14.16
CA LEU A 290 -3.49 -18.34 14.84
C LEU A 290 -4.66 -18.89 13.99
N PHE A 291 -5.19 -18.05 13.10
CA PHE A 291 -6.30 -18.39 12.20
C PHE A 291 -5.84 -18.56 10.74
N GLY A 292 -4.55 -18.86 10.51
CA GLY A 292 -4.01 -19.09 9.16
C GLY A 292 -3.88 -17.83 8.29
N GLY A 293 -3.96 -16.66 8.90
CA GLY A 293 -3.78 -15.37 8.24
C GLY A 293 -2.39 -14.78 8.43
N GLY A 294 -2.26 -13.46 8.24
CA GLY A 294 -1.00 -12.74 8.38
C GLY A 294 -1.16 -11.24 8.19
N GLY A 295 -0.04 -10.54 8.10
CA GLY A 295 0.04 -9.09 7.90
C GLY A 295 1.14 -8.45 8.73
N HIS A 296 1.09 -7.13 8.81
CA HIS A 296 2.02 -6.33 9.61
C HIS A 296 1.63 -6.31 11.10
N ALA A 297 2.56 -5.87 11.94
CA ALA A 297 2.35 -5.82 13.39
C ALA A 297 1.01 -5.13 13.77
N GLN A 298 0.71 -3.95 13.20
CA GLN A 298 -0.48 -3.16 13.50
C GLN A 298 -1.66 -3.37 12.53
N ALA A 299 -1.48 -4.15 11.45
CA ALA A 299 -2.48 -4.34 10.41
C ALA A 299 -2.42 -5.77 9.84
N ALA A 300 -3.36 -6.62 10.22
CA ALA A 300 -3.39 -8.01 9.81
C ALA A 300 -4.80 -8.46 9.46
N GLY A 301 -4.93 -9.65 8.90
CA GLY A 301 -6.23 -10.24 8.59
C GLY A 301 -6.16 -11.74 8.42
N CYS A 302 -7.32 -12.38 8.60
CA CYS A 302 -7.52 -13.82 8.40
C CYS A 302 -8.94 -14.09 7.91
N THR A 303 -9.24 -15.34 7.56
CA THR A 303 -10.60 -15.80 7.28
C THR A 303 -10.93 -16.95 8.22
N ILE A 304 -12.09 -16.87 8.89
CA ILE A 304 -12.56 -17.92 9.79
C ILE A 304 -13.80 -18.59 9.16
N HIS A 305 -13.75 -19.91 9.01
CA HIS A 305 -14.83 -20.71 8.41
C HIS A 305 -15.81 -21.17 9.51
N ALA A 306 -16.61 -20.23 10.00
CA ALA A 306 -17.64 -20.44 11.01
C ALA A 306 -18.77 -19.41 10.81
N PRO A 307 -19.95 -19.58 11.44
CA PRO A 307 -20.97 -18.53 11.49
C PRO A 307 -20.41 -17.23 12.09
N LEU A 308 -20.93 -16.06 11.65
CA LEU A 308 -20.42 -14.74 12.01
C LEU A 308 -20.19 -14.56 13.52
N GLN A 309 -21.17 -14.91 14.34
CA GLN A 309 -21.06 -14.75 15.80
C GLN A 309 -19.98 -15.67 16.39
N GLU A 310 -19.93 -16.93 15.95
CA GLU A 310 -18.91 -17.87 16.41
C GLU A 310 -17.49 -17.44 16.00
N ALA A 311 -17.31 -16.96 14.78
CA ALA A 311 -16.04 -16.45 14.30
C ALA A 311 -15.60 -15.21 15.11
N LEU A 312 -16.53 -14.32 15.45
CA LEU A 312 -16.26 -13.17 16.32
C LEU A 312 -15.88 -13.61 17.73
N ASP A 313 -16.59 -14.59 18.32
CA ASP A 313 -16.28 -15.07 19.66
C ASP A 313 -14.88 -15.69 19.72
N GLN A 314 -14.47 -16.45 18.71
CA GLN A 314 -13.11 -17.00 18.60
C GLN A 314 -12.07 -15.89 18.52
N MET A 315 -12.29 -14.87 17.68
CA MET A 315 -11.39 -13.75 17.52
C MET A 315 -11.27 -12.92 18.81
N LEU A 316 -12.39 -12.62 19.46
CA LEU A 316 -12.42 -11.88 20.71
C LEU A 316 -11.74 -12.62 21.85
N ALA A 317 -11.84 -13.95 21.90
CA ALA A 317 -11.12 -14.77 22.87
C ALA A 317 -9.59 -14.63 22.69
N ALA A 318 -9.10 -14.68 21.45
CA ALA A 318 -7.68 -14.50 21.14
C ALA A 318 -7.19 -13.06 21.47
N MET A 319 -8.00 -12.04 21.16
CA MET A 319 -7.69 -10.65 21.51
C MET A 319 -7.65 -10.45 23.03
N LYS A 320 -8.59 -11.06 23.76
CA LYS A 320 -8.61 -11.00 25.22
C LYS A 320 -7.37 -11.65 25.84
N ASP A 321 -6.99 -12.85 25.39
CA ASP A 321 -5.78 -13.53 25.85
C ASP A 321 -4.52 -12.65 25.64
N LYS A 322 -4.45 -11.92 24.54
CA LYS A 322 -3.38 -10.97 24.29
C LYS A 322 -3.40 -9.79 25.25
N LEU A 323 -4.56 -9.18 25.49
CA LEU A 323 -4.71 -8.08 26.44
C LEU A 323 -4.30 -8.48 27.87
N ASP A 324 -4.66 -9.71 28.29
CA ASP A 324 -4.32 -10.23 29.60
C ASP A 324 -2.80 -10.41 29.77
N LYS A 325 -2.06 -10.67 28.69
CA LYS A 325 -0.59 -10.77 28.65
C LYS A 325 0.13 -9.43 28.52
N THR A 326 -0.56 -8.41 28.01
CA THR A 326 -0.02 -7.05 27.80
C THR A 326 -0.86 -6.01 28.57
N PRO A 327 -0.72 -5.93 29.92
CA PRO A 327 -1.54 -5.02 30.72
C PRO A 327 -1.35 -3.55 30.25
N ARG A 328 -2.38 -2.72 30.45
CA ARG A 328 -2.31 -1.29 30.11
C ARG A 328 -1.07 -0.66 30.72
N PRO A 329 -0.27 0.10 29.96
CA PRO A 329 0.69 1.01 30.59
C PRO A 329 -0.12 1.95 31.50
N GLU A 330 0.33 2.09 32.76
CA GLU A 330 -0.28 3.04 33.70
C GLU A 330 -0.36 4.42 33.02
N LYS A 331 -1.55 5.07 33.08
CA LYS A 331 -1.69 6.45 32.61
C LYS A 331 -0.63 7.28 33.34
N ARG A 332 0.42 7.71 32.60
CA ARG A 332 1.29 8.76 33.12
C ARG A 332 0.41 9.99 33.31
N ALA A 333 0.24 10.37 34.58
CA ALA A 333 -0.50 11.55 35.00
C ALA A 333 0.11 12.84 34.42
#